data_e4eddcc29d7d3b27640d0117a5beaa39
#
_entry.id   e4eddcc29d7d3b27640d0117a5beaa39
#
_cell.length_a   1.000
_cell.length_b   1.000
_cell.length_c   1.000
_cell.angle_alpha   90.00
_cell.angle_beta   90.00
_cell.angle_gamma   90.00
#
_symmetry.space_group_name_H-M   'P 1'
#
loop_
_entity.id
_entity.type
_entity.pdbx_description
1 polymer ?
#
loop_
_entity_poly.entity_id
_entity_poly.type
_entity_poly.pdbx_seq_one_letter_code
_entity_poly.pdbx_strand_id
1 'polypeptide(L)'
;MTLYGGLIILKVIMETKYQNLINYIQEQISDGQLGPGEKVPSENQLSEQFHISRQTVRKAIGTLEEDGLVQRIRGSGTYVSFDRQKNLEQRNSIAVVTTYVDSYIFPRILQGMQNTLFESGFSVQIYFTNNTLDREKSILKDLLKRDDVAGVIMEGTKSGLPNPNLDLYRHLMARKIPLLFFNTYYPELEAPHVSLNDAEAAYKAVRYLIDKGHQKIGAILK
;
A
#
# COMPACT_ATOMS: atom_id res chain seq x y z
N MET A 1 26.55 -25.75 16.67
CA MET A 1 25.24 -25.49 16.06
C MET A 1 24.62 -24.15 16.56
N THR A 2 25.40 -23.08 16.82
CA THR A 2 24.94 -21.86 17.52
C THR A 2 25.24 -20.55 16.75
N LEU A 3 25.86 -20.59 15.60
CA LEU A 3 26.21 -19.38 14.84
C LEU A 3 25.09 -18.90 13.87
N TYR A 4 24.22 -19.77 13.43
CA TYR A 4 23.12 -19.41 12.50
C TYR A 4 21.96 -18.67 13.18
N GLY A 5 21.66 -19.00 14.43
CA GLY A 5 20.58 -18.32 15.18
C GLY A 5 20.88 -16.86 15.49
N GLY A 6 22.12 -16.53 15.84
CA GLY A 6 22.53 -15.14 16.12
C GLY A 6 22.47 -14.22 14.88
N LEU A 7 22.81 -14.77 13.71
CA LEU A 7 22.80 -14.00 12.44
C LEU A 7 21.36 -13.67 11.99
N ILE A 8 20.43 -14.59 12.19
CA ILE A 8 19.01 -14.40 11.87
C ILE A 8 18.39 -13.38 12.81
N ILE A 9 18.64 -13.47 14.11
CA ILE A 9 18.13 -12.52 15.11
C ILE A 9 18.69 -11.10 14.86
N LEU A 10 19.98 -10.95 14.56
CA LEU A 10 20.59 -9.68 14.19
C LEU A 10 19.97 -9.09 12.90
N LYS A 11 19.70 -9.91 11.91
CA LYS A 11 19.07 -9.48 10.65
C LYS A 11 17.63 -9.00 10.87
N VAL A 12 16.85 -9.71 11.68
CA VAL A 12 15.47 -9.32 12.04
C VAL A 12 15.46 -8.03 12.86
N ILE A 13 16.37 -7.86 13.83
CA ILE A 13 16.47 -6.66 14.64
C ILE A 13 16.91 -5.45 13.80
N MET A 14 17.83 -5.63 12.86
CA MET A 14 18.28 -4.56 11.96
C MET A 14 17.18 -4.16 10.95
N GLU A 15 16.40 -5.12 10.45
CA GLU A 15 15.28 -4.89 9.55
C GLU A 15 14.15 -4.13 10.27
N THR A 16 13.86 -4.45 11.53
CA THR A 16 12.90 -3.73 12.38
C THR A 16 13.35 -2.29 12.66
N LYS A 17 14.62 -2.09 13.00
CA LYS A 17 15.17 -0.73 13.27
C LYS A 17 15.22 0.14 12.01
N TYR A 18 15.54 -0.44 10.86
CA TYR A 18 15.48 0.21 9.57
C TYR A 18 14.06 0.69 9.26
N GLN A 19 13.06 -0.16 9.45
CA GLN A 19 11.67 0.19 9.22
C GLN A 19 11.17 1.26 10.21
N ASN A 20 11.58 1.18 11.48
CA ASN A 20 11.25 2.18 12.48
C ASN A 20 11.79 3.57 12.12
N LEU A 21 12.98 3.67 11.51
CA LEU A 21 13.52 4.94 11.04
C LEU A 21 12.70 5.51 9.87
N ILE A 22 12.31 4.67 8.92
CA ILE A 22 11.45 5.09 7.80
C ILE A 22 10.12 5.61 8.34
N ASN A 23 9.45 4.84 9.18
CA ASN A 23 8.17 5.20 9.78
C ASN A 23 8.26 6.51 10.56
N TYR A 24 9.30 6.68 11.38
CA TYR A 24 9.53 7.92 12.14
C TYR A 24 9.59 9.15 11.23
N ILE A 25 10.41 9.12 10.17
CA ILE A 25 10.50 10.26 9.25
C ILE A 25 9.18 10.50 8.54
N GLN A 26 8.48 9.46 8.15
CA GLN A 26 7.15 9.54 7.52
C GLN A 26 6.11 10.18 8.45
N GLU A 27 6.10 9.81 9.73
CA GLU A 27 5.25 10.40 10.77
C GLU A 27 5.58 11.89 10.97
N GLN A 28 6.86 12.23 11.12
CA GLN A 28 7.29 13.64 11.27
C GLN A 28 6.82 14.51 10.10
N ILE A 29 6.87 13.99 8.87
CA ILE A 29 6.38 14.67 7.68
C ILE A 29 4.84 14.72 7.67
N SER A 30 4.18 13.63 8.06
CA SER A 30 2.71 13.54 8.07
C SER A 30 2.05 14.44 9.09
N ASP A 31 2.65 14.54 10.28
CA ASP A 31 2.17 15.36 11.40
C ASP A 31 2.55 16.84 11.23
N GLY A 32 3.26 17.19 10.14
CA GLY A 32 3.70 18.55 9.86
C GLY A 32 4.84 19.04 10.72
N GLN A 33 5.50 18.16 11.49
CA GLN A 33 6.68 18.49 12.29
C GLN A 33 7.93 18.70 11.40
N LEU A 34 7.95 18.09 10.23
CA LEU A 34 8.90 18.35 9.15
C LEU A 34 8.13 18.80 7.91
N GLY A 35 8.11 20.11 7.68
CA GLY A 35 7.45 20.71 6.52
C GLY A 35 8.24 20.59 5.21
N PRO A 36 7.61 20.86 4.05
CA PRO A 36 8.31 20.88 2.76
C PRO A 36 9.50 21.85 2.78
N GLY A 37 10.65 21.37 2.33
CA GLY A 37 11.92 22.12 2.34
C GLY A 37 12.64 22.18 3.68
N GLU A 38 12.09 21.63 4.73
CA GLU A 38 12.79 21.52 6.00
C GLU A 38 13.84 20.42 5.99
N LYS A 39 14.90 20.66 6.76
CA LYS A 39 16.02 19.75 6.81
C LYS A 39 15.72 18.55 7.71
N VAL A 40 15.84 17.35 7.16
CA VAL A 40 15.78 16.10 7.91
C VAL A 40 17.02 16.01 8.83
N PRO A 41 16.91 15.46 10.05
CA PRO A 41 18.07 15.23 10.91
C PRO A 41 19.18 14.50 10.16
N SER A 42 20.43 14.88 10.46
CA SER A 42 21.62 14.35 9.77
C SER A 42 21.77 12.83 9.95
N GLU A 43 22.48 12.17 9.04
CA GLU A 43 22.77 10.73 9.14
C GLU A 43 23.42 10.36 10.49
N ASN A 44 24.21 11.27 11.08
CA ASN A 44 24.83 11.07 12.38
C ASN A 44 23.79 11.10 13.51
N GLN A 45 22.94 12.13 13.53
CA GLN A 45 21.87 12.25 14.52
C GLN A 45 20.91 11.05 14.45
N LEU A 46 20.49 10.64 13.26
CA LEU A 46 19.62 9.48 13.07
C LEU A 46 20.32 8.16 13.46
N SER A 47 21.62 8.03 13.18
CA SER A 47 22.42 6.88 13.58
C SER A 47 22.51 6.74 15.12
N GLU A 48 22.70 7.85 15.82
CA GLU A 48 22.73 7.92 17.28
C GLU A 48 21.34 7.68 17.89
N GLN A 49 20.31 8.35 17.38
CA GLN A 49 18.93 8.25 17.89
C GLN A 49 18.35 6.83 17.77
N PHE A 50 18.59 6.16 16.64
CA PHE A 50 18.04 4.82 16.38
C PHE A 50 19.01 3.68 16.72
N HIS A 51 20.23 3.99 17.16
CA HIS A 51 21.28 3.01 17.44
C HIS A 51 21.50 2.04 16.27
N ILE A 52 21.66 2.59 15.06
CA ILE A 52 21.93 1.87 13.81
C ILE A 52 23.14 2.45 13.08
N SER A 53 23.73 1.67 12.15
CA SER A 53 24.86 2.14 11.38
C SER A 53 24.47 3.27 10.43
N ARG A 54 25.40 4.17 10.10
CA ARG A 54 25.20 5.21 9.07
C ARG A 54 24.83 4.62 7.72
N GLN A 55 25.32 3.41 7.38
CA GLN A 55 24.97 2.73 6.15
C GLN A 55 23.49 2.33 6.15
N THR A 56 22.96 1.88 7.29
CA THR A 56 21.53 1.57 7.45
C THR A 56 20.68 2.84 7.33
N VAL A 57 21.13 3.97 7.92
CA VAL A 57 20.48 5.28 7.76
C VAL A 57 20.46 5.70 6.30
N ARG A 58 21.60 5.59 5.59
CA ARG A 58 21.69 5.93 4.16
C ARG A 58 20.73 5.12 3.31
N LYS A 59 20.59 3.83 3.61
CA LYS A 59 19.64 2.95 2.93
C LYS A 59 18.21 3.41 3.18
N ALA A 60 17.84 3.74 4.43
CA ALA A 60 16.51 4.24 4.78
C ALA A 60 16.21 5.59 4.10
N ILE A 61 17.15 6.54 4.13
CA ILE A 61 17.03 7.81 3.42
C ILE A 61 16.92 7.59 1.90
N GLY A 62 17.65 6.61 1.35
CA GLY A 62 17.53 6.25 -0.08
C GLY A 62 16.12 5.77 -0.44
N THR A 63 15.52 4.93 0.39
CA THR A 63 14.13 4.51 0.19
C THR A 63 13.15 5.69 0.27
N LEU A 64 13.30 6.57 1.26
CA LEU A 64 12.48 7.79 1.36
C LEU A 64 12.67 8.75 0.18
N GLU A 65 13.86 8.78 -0.42
CA GLU A 65 14.17 9.55 -1.64
C GLU A 65 13.56 8.91 -2.88
N GLU A 66 13.63 7.58 -3.01
CA GLU A 66 12.93 6.81 -4.06
C GLU A 66 11.42 6.97 -3.96
N ASP A 67 10.88 7.10 -2.75
CA ASP A 67 9.46 7.40 -2.49
C ASP A 67 9.09 8.88 -2.69
N GLY A 68 10.07 9.73 -3.07
CA GLY A 68 9.87 11.17 -3.31
C GLY A 68 9.55 11.98 -2.05
N LEU A 69 9.75 11.42 -0.85
CA LEU A 69 9.47 12.10 0.42
C LEU A 69 10.55 13.08 0.82
N VAL A 70 11.78 12.78 0.46
CA VAL A 70 12.96 13.60 0.74
C VAL A 70 13.84 13.70 -0.49
N GLN A 71 14.71 14.70 -0.53
CA GLN A 71 15.74 14.88 -1.54
C GLN A 71 17.09 15.17 -0.88
N ARG A 72 18.16 14.58 -1.43
CA ARG A 72 19.53 14.88 -1.00
C ARG A 72 20.10 16.03 -1.79
N ILE A 73 20.60 17.05 -1.07
CA ILE A 73 21.35 18.16 -1.67
C ILE A 73 22.81 17.98 -1.32
N ARG A 74 23.65 17.76 -2.35
CA ARG A 74 25.08 17.50 -2.17
C ARG A 74 25.75 18.61 -1.36
N GLY A 75 26.43 18.24 -0.28
CA GLY A 75 27.13 19.16 0.61
C GLY A 75 26.24 19.92 1.59
N SER A 76 24.90 19.79 1.50
CA SER A 76 23.96 20.52 2.35
C SER A 76 23.20 19.60 3.32
N GLY A 77 22.73 18.45 2.84
CA GLY A 77 22.00 17.48 3.65
C GLY A 77 20.79 16.88 2.92
N THR A 78 19.88 16.29 3.71
CA THR A 78 18.61 15.75 3.23
C THR A 78 17.50 16.69 3.65
N TYR A 79 16.57 16.95 2.74
CA TYR A 79 15.44 17.88 2.94
C TYR A 79 14.14 17.21 2.55
N VAL A 80 13.05 17.58 3.20
CA VAL A 80 11.70 17.18 2.76
C VAL A 80 11.43 17.78 1.39
N SER A 81 10.92 16.99 0.46
CA SER A 81 10.69 17.44 -0.92
C SER A 81 9.66 18.58 -0.97
N PHE A 82 10.00 19.68 -1.67
CA PHE A 82 9.12 20.85 -1.84
C PHE A 82 7.89 20.57 -2.71
N ASP A 83 7.99 19.62 -3.62
CA ASP A 83 6.97 19.36 -4.64
C ASP A 83 5.70 18.67 -4.14
N ARG A 84 5.67 18.30 -2.86
CA ARG A 84 4.58 17.47 -2.33
C ARG A 84 3.21 18.19 -2.32
N GLN A 85 3.18 19.46 -2.01
CA GLN A 85 1.91 20.24 -1.94
C GLN A 85 1.44 20.65 -3.34
N LYS A 86 2.37 21.04 -4.20
CA LYS A 86 2.07 21.43 -5.59
C LYS A 86 1.64 20.22 -6.44
N ASN A 87 2.23 19.05 -6.18
CA ASN A 87 1.87 17.80 -6.84
C ASN A 87 0.52 17.24 -6.37
N LEU A 88 0.06 17.51 -5.15
CA LEU A 88 -1.26 17.08 -4.67
C LEU A 88 -2.39 17.78 -5.43
N GLU A 89 -2.24 19.07 -5.74
CA GLU A 89 -3.23 19.84 -6.50
C GLU A 89 -3.26 19.47 -8.00
N GLN A 90 -2.17 18.87 -8.51
CA GLN A 90 -2.06 18.42 -9.91
C GLN A 90 -2.44 16.95 -10.12
N ARG A 91 -2.69 16.20 -9.04
CA ARG A 91 -3.11 14.81 -9.14
C ARG A 91 -4.53 14.70 -9.65
N ASN A 92 -4.70 14.10 -10.80
CA ASN A 92 -6.01 13.91 -11.42
C ASN A 92 -6.26 12.49 -11.94
N SER A 93 -5.33 11.56 -11.71
CA SER A 93 -5.42 10.18 -12.18
C SER A 93 -5.81 9.23 -11.06
N ILE A 94 -6.90 8.50 -11.23
CA ILE A 94 -7.28 7.39 -10.33
C ILE A 94 -6.87 6.07 -10.98
N ALA A 95 -6.08 5.28 -10.27
CA ALA A 95 -5.75 3.93 -10.67
C ALA A 95 -6.81 2.96 -10.14
N VAL A 96 -7.50 2.28 -11.04
CA VAL A 96 -8.41 1.17 -10.70
C VAL A 96 -7.70 -0.14 -11.01
N VAL A 97 -7.41 -0.93 -10.01
CA VAL A 97 -6.69 -2.20 -10.13
C VAL A 97 -7.63 -3.34 -9.81
N THR A 98 -7.82 -4.25 -10.74
CA THR A 98 -8.71 -5.42 -10.58
C THR A 98 -8.02 -6.71 -11.01
N THR A 99 -8.58 -7.84 -10.63
CA THR A 99 -8.01 -9.14 -11.00
C THR A 99 -8.28 -9.48 -12.46
N TYR A 100 -9.53 -9.34 -12.91
CA TYR A 100 -9.98 -9.64 -14.27
C TYR A 100 -11.03 -8.62 -14.73
N VAL A 101 -11.17 -8.43 -16.06
CA VAL A 101 -12.14 -7.49 -16.63
C VAL A 101 -13.33 -8.19 -17.29
N ASP A 102 -13.13 -9.40 -17.77
CA ASP A 102 -14.01 -10.10 -18.72
C ASP A 102 -15.06 -10.99 -18.05
N SER A 103 -15.11 -11.00 -16.71
CA SER A 103 -16.01 -11.89 -16.00
C SER A 103 -17.11 -11.18 -15.23
N TYR A 104 -18.34 -11.61 -15.49
CA TYR A 104 -19.55 -11.51 -14.68
C TYR A 104 -19.98 -10.08 -14.29
N ILE A 105 -19.55 -9.54 -13.16
CA ILE A 105 -20.01 -8.25 -12.63
C ILE A 105 -19.03 -7.11 -12.88
N PHE A 106 -17.76 -7.41 -13.10
CA PHE A 106 -16.69 -6.42 -13.18
C PHE A 106 -16.85 -5.36 -14.27
N PRO A 107 -17.31 -5.70 -15.50
CA PRO A 107 -17.50 -4.66 -16.53
C PRO A 107 -18.46 -3.55 -16.09
N ARG A 108 -19.56 -3.89 -15.41
CA ARG A 108 -20.53 -2.91 -14.90
C ARG A 108 -19.99 -2.09 -13.74
N ILE A 109 -19.26 -2.72 -12.83
CA ILE A 109 -18.62 -2.04 -11.70
C ILE A 109 -17.59 -1.04 -12.22
N LEU A 110 -16.71 -1.47 -13.12
CA LEU A 110 -15.68 -0.62 -13.72
C LEU A 110 -16.29 0.54 -14.50
N GLN A 111 -17.35 0.31 -15.25
CA GLN A 111 -18.08 1.35 -15.97
C GLN A 111 -18.71 2.37 -15.00
N GLY A 112 -19.31 1.91 -13.90
CA GLY A 112 -19.86 2.79 -12.86
C GLY A 112 -18.77 3.65 -12.21
N MET A 113 -17.64 3.05 -11.83
CA MET A 113 -16.49 3.76 -11.29
C MET A 113 -15.98 4.81 -12.29
N GLN A 114 -15.78 4.41 -13.56
CA GLN A 114 -15.28 5.30 -14.60
C GLN A 114 -16.20 6.51 -14.82
N ASN A 115 -17.51 6.30 -14.91
CA ASN A 115 -18.46 7.39 -15.12
C ASN A 115 -18.43 8.39 -13.94
N THR A 116 -18.53 7.88 -12.69
CA THR A 116 -18.52 8.74 -11.50
C THR A 116 -17.22 9.53 -11.35
N LEU A 117 -16.08 8.89 -11.60
CA LEU A 117 -14.78 9.54 -11.50
C LEU A 117 -14.57 10.56 -12.61
N PHE A 118 -15.03 10.26 -13.84
CA PHE A 118 -14.96 11.19 -14.97
C PHE A 118 -15.82 12.43 -14.73
N GLU A 119 -17.06 12.26 -14.24
CA GLU A 119 -17.93 13.37 -13.85
C GLU A 119 -17.32 14.25 -12.74
N SER A 120 -16.48 13.66 -11.91
CA SER A 120 -15.73 14.35 -10.84
C SER A 120 -14.41 14.96 -11.31
N GLY A 121 -14.09 14.92 -12.61
CA GLY A 121 -12.89 15.53 -13.20
C GLY A 121 -11.62 14.69 -13.11
N PHE A 122 -11.74 13.39 -12.73
CA PHE A 122 -10.59 12.50 -12.69
C PHE A 122 -10.42 11.70 -13.98
N SER A 123 -9.16 11.50 -14.38
CA SER A 123 -8.81 10.49 -15.37
C SER A 123 -8.73 9.11 -14.71
N VAL A 124 -9.18 8.07 -15.40
CA VAL A 124 -9.19 6.70 -14.87
C VAL A 124 -8.24 5.82 -15.65
N GLN A 125 -7.35 5.12 -14.96
CA GLN A 125 -6.46 4.13 -15.54
C GLN A 125 -6.76 2.77 -14.92
N ILE A 126 -7.02 1.78 -15.75
CA ILE A 126 -7.39 0.43 -15.30
C ILE A 126 -6.21 -0.50 -15.49
N TYR A 127 -5.87 -1.24 -14.43
CA TYR A 127 -4.79 -2.22 -14.38
C TYR A 127 -5.34 -3.60 -14.03
N PHE A 128 -4.71 -4.64 -14.57
CA PHE A 128 -5.11 -6.02 -14.35
C PHE A 128 -4.00 -6.82 -13.72
N THR A 129 -4.25 -7.38 -12.52
CA THR A 129 -3.29 -8.25 -11.85
C THR A 129 -3.32 -9.68 -12.40
N ASN A 130 -4.37 -10.06 -13.13
CA ASN A 130 -4.63 -11.45 -13.53
C ASN A 130 -4.50 -12.42 -12.33
N ASN A 131 -4.89 -11.95 -11.15
CA ASN A 131 -4.81 -12.67 -9.88
C ASN A 131 -3.41 -13.20 -9.55
N THR A 132 -2.36 -12.47 -9.92
CA THR A 132 -0.97 -12.82 -9.62
C THR A 132 -0.29 -11.74 -8.79
N LEU A 133 0.39 -12.14 -7.69
CA LEU A 133 1.07 -11.23 -6.76
C LEU A 133 2.26 -10.50 -7.41
N ASP A 134 2.90 -11.10 -8.41
CA ASP A 134 4.00 -10.45 -9.13
C ASP A 134 3.52 -9.29 -10.00
N ARG A 135 2.36 -9.43 -10.66
CA ARG A 135 1.74 -8.33 -11.40
C ARG A 135 1.27 -7.22 -10.48
N GLU A 136 0.61 -7.59 -9.38
CA GLU A 136 0.25 -6.65 -8.34
C GLU A 136 1.47 -5.84 -7.88
N LYS A 137 2.57 -6.52 -7.54
CA LYS A 137 3.84 -5.90 -7.16
C LYS A 137 4.37 -4.91 -8.22
N SER A 138 4.31 -5.31 -9.48
CA SER A 138 4.78 -4.46 -10.58
C SER A 138 3.92 -3.20 -10.73
N ILE A 139 2.59 -3.36 -10.65
CA ILE A 139 1.63 -2.24 -10.72
C ILE A 139 1.85 -1.27 -9.55
N LEU A 140 1.94 -1.79 -8.31
CA LEU A 140 2.16 -0.96 -7.12
C LEU A 140 3.48 -0.18 -7.21
N LYS A 141 4.56 -0.82 -7.66
CA LYS A 141 5.85 -0.15 -7.87
C LYS A 141 5.78 0.94 -8.94
N ASP A 142 4.98 0.73 -9.98
CA ASP A 142 4.79 1.72 -11.04
C ASP A 142 3.97 2.91 -10.54
N LEU A 143 2.89 2.65 -9.80
CA LEU A 143 2.08 3.69 -9.17
C LEU A 143 2.89 4.54 -8.15
N LEU A 144 3.82 3.90 -7.42
CA LEU A 144 4.71 4.59 -6.49
C LEU A 144 5.71 5.54 -7.18
N LYS A 145 6.02 5.36 -8.47
CA LYS A 145 6.90 6.25 -9.24
C LYS A 145 6.17 7.44 -9.84
N ARG A 146 4.85 7.40 -9.87
CA ARG A 146 4.03 8.41 -10.51
C ARG A 146 3.64 9.50 -9.54
N ASP A 147 3.61 10.74 -10.02
CA ASP A 147 3.23 11.92 -9.24
C ASP A 147 1.82 12.41 -9.54
N ASP A 148 1.19 11.92 -10.62
CA ASP A 148 -0.16 12.28 -11.06
C ASP A 148 -1.27 11.44 -10.42
N VAL A 149 -0.94 10.42 -9.63
CA VAL A 149 -1.92 9.51 -9.00
C VAL A 149 -2.61 10.20 -7.82
N ALA A 150 -3.90 10.48 -7.98
CA ALA A 150 -4.77 11.07 -6.96
C ALA A 150 -5.31 10.05 -5.97
N GLY A 151 -5.44 8.78 -6.39
CA GLY A 151 -5.93 7.70 -5.54
C GLY A 151 -5.87 6.34 -6.24
N VAL A 152 -6.02 5.28 -5.45
CA VAL A 152 -6.03 3.90 -5.92
C VAL A 152 -7.29 3.21 -5.43
N ILE A 153 -8.05 2.61 -6.36
CA ILE A 153 -9.16 1.72 -6.06
C ILE A 153 -8.70 0.30 -6.43
N MET A 154 -8.68 -0.60 -5.45
CA MET A 154 -7.97 -1.87 -5.57
C MET A 154 -8.85 -3.07 -5.21
N GLU A 155 -8.88 -4.07 -6.07
CA GLU A 155 -9.32 -5.41 -5.71
C GLU A 155 -8.13 -6.22 -5.20
N GLY A 156 -8.23 -6.79 -4.00
CA GLY A 156 -7.15 -7.58 -3.40
C GLY A 156 -6.84 -8.84 -4.20
N THR A 157 -5.58 -9.04 -4.55
CA THR A 157 -5.09 -10.23 -5.28
C THR A 157 -4.86 -11.36 -4.30
N LYS A 158 -5.52 -12.52 -4.50
CA LYS A 158 -5.42 -13.69 -3.60
C LYS A 158 -5.60 -13.30 -2.12
N SER A 159 -6.59 -12.49 -1.81
CA SER A 159 -6.79 -11.86 -0.50
C SER A 159 -6.97 -12.83 0.67
N GLY A 160 -7.27 -14.09 0.41
CA GLY A 160 -7.32 -15.16 1.42
C GLY A 160 -5.95 -15.77 1.78
N LEU A 161 -4.86 -15.29 1.20
CA LEU A 161 -3.49 -15.77 1.44
C LEU A 161 -2.60 -14.62 1.93
N PRO A 162 -1.52 -14.91 2.69
CA PRO A 162 -0.54 -13.90 3.06
C PRO A 162 0.02 -13.17 1.83
N ASN A 163 -0.01 -11.83 1.86
CA ASN A 163 0.47 -11.01 0.74
C ASN A 163 1.86 -10.43 1.04
N PRO A 164 2.91 -10.76 0.24
CA PRO A 164 4.24 -10.21 0.42
C PRO A 164 4.37 -8.74 0.00
N ASN A 165 3.33 -8.16 -0.60
CA ASN A 165 3.36 -6.79 -1.14
C ASN A 165 2.76 -5.75 -0.17
N LEU A 166 2.37 -6.11 1.06
CA LEU A 166 1.72 -5.19 2.00
C LEU A 166 2.52 -3.91 2.25
N ASP A 167 3.85 -3.99 2.25
CA ASP A 167 4.70 -2.81 2.43
C ASP A 167 4.58 -1.80 1.29
N LEU A 168 4.32 -2.23 0.06
CA LEU A 168 4.08 -1.32 -1.06
C LEU A 168 2.77 -0.53 -0.89
N TYR A 169 1.74 -1.14 -0.31
CA TYR A 169 0.50 -0.45 0.03
C TYR A 169 0.73 0.58 1.15
N ARG A 170 1.50 0.22 2.19
CA ARG A 170 1.88 1.15 3.24
C ARG A 170 2.66 2.34 2.69
N HIS A 171 3.54 2.12 1.70
CA HIS A 171 4.25 3.20 1.02
C HIS A 171 3.31 4.12 0.22
N LEU A 172 2.28 3.59 -0.46
CA LEU A 172 1.24 4.41 -1.10
C LEU A 172 0.51 5.27 -0.09
N MET A 173 0.09 4.69 1.04
CA MET A 173 -0.57 5.40 2.13
C MET A 173 0.33 6.47 2.75
N ALA A 174 1.62 6.17 2.96
CA ALA A 174 2.61 7.14 3.45
C ALA A 174 2.84 8.31 2.50
N ARG A 175 2.69 8.10 1.19
CA ARG A 175 2.66 9.17 0.17
C ARG A 175 1.33 9.94 0.14
N LYS A 176 0.42 9.71 1.10
CA LYS A 176 -0.93 10.30 1.13
C LYS A 176 -1.70 10.07 -0.17
N ILE A 177 -1.51 8.91 -0.80
CA ILE A 177 -2.33 8.45 -1.91
C ILE A 177 -3.51 7.68 -1.29
N PRO A 178 -4.74 8.18 -1.37
CA PRO A 178 -5.91 7.47 -0.86
C PRO A 178 -6.03 6.07 -1.48
N LEU A 179 -6.26 5.08 -0.62
CA LEU A 179 -6.45 3.70 -1.02
C LEU A 179 -7.85 3.23 -0.59
N LEU A 180 -8.63 2.73 -1.53
CA LEU A 180 -9.93 2.12 -1.30
C LEU A 180 -9.93 0.71 -1.86
N PHE A 181 -10.27 -0.27 -1.05
CA PHE A 181 -10.51 -1.61 -1.56
C PHE A 181 -11.96 -1.81 -1.98
N PHE A 182 -12.16 -2.63 -3.00
CA PHE A 182 -13.49 -3.11 -3.40
C PHE A 182 -13.47 -4.62 -3.60
N ASN A 183 -14.63 -5.27 -3.43
CA ASN A 183 -14.83 -6.71 -3.55
C ASN A 183 -14.02 -7.51 -2.52
N THR A 184 -12.69 -7.42 -2.54
CA THR A 184 -11.77 -8.09 -1.61
C THR A 184 -10.73 -7.11 -1.08
N TYR A 185 -10.22 -7.34 0.12
CA TYR A 185 -9.28 -6.46 0.81
C TYR A 185 -8.28 -7.27 1.65
N TYR A 186 -7.29 -6.59 2.21
CA TYR A 186 -6.31 -7.16 3.15
C TYR A 186 -6.57 -6.64 4.55
N PRO A 187 -6.98 -7.50 5.52
CA PRO A 187 -7.28 -7.08 6.90
C PRO A 187 -6.09 -6.43 7.62
N GLU A 188 -4.85 -6.72 7.17
CA GLU A 188 -3.61 -6.17 7.73
C GLU A 188 -3.35 -4.71 7.35
N LEU A 189 -4.19 -4.14 6.47
CA LEU A 189 -4.13 -2.74 6.05
C LEU A 189 -5.34 -1.98 6.61
N GLU A 190 -5.09 -0.91 7.34
CA GLU A 190 -6.13 0.01 7.80
C GLU A 190 -6.60 0.91 6.64
N ALA A 191 -7.28 0.33 5.66
CA ALA A 191 -7.81 1.02 4.50
C ALA A 191 -9.32 0.83 4.37
N PRO A 192 -10.07 1.87 3.94
CA PRO A 192 -11.49 1.73 3.64
C PRO A 192 -11.74 0.63 2.61
N HIS A 193 -12.86 -0.07 2.74
CA HIS A 193 -13.25 -1.07 1.76
C HIS A 193 -14.78 -1.12 1.55
N VAL A 194 -15.16 -1.53 0.35
CA VAL A 194 -16.54 -1.84 -0.03
C VAL A 194 -16.58 -3.30 -0.47
N SER A 195 -17.17 -4.15 0.35
CA SER A 195 -17.27 -5.59 0.10
C SER A 195 -18.66 -6.13 0.45
N LEU A 196 -18.98 -7.31 -0.06
CA LEU A 196 -20.19 -8.03 0.35
C LEU A 196 -20.00 -8.58 1.76
N ASN A 197 -21.13 -8.73 2.49
CA ASN A 197 -21.12 -9.46 3.75
C ASN A 197 -21.20 -10.98 3.49
N ASP A 198 -20.10 -11.53 2.96
CA ASP A 198 -20.02 -12.92 2.53
C ASP A 198 -20.23 -13.91 3.68
N ALA A 199 -19.79 -13.56 4.88
CA ALA A 199 -20.00 -14.40 6.07
C ALA A 199 -21.48 -14.57 6.39
N GLU A 200 -22.26 -13.49 6.36
CA GLU A 200 -23.70 -13.53 6.59
C GLU A 200 -24.43 -14.24 5.45
N ALA A 201 -24.01 -13.99 4.21
CA ALA A 201 -24.60 -14.65 3.04
C ALA A 201 -24.37 -16.17 3.08
N ALA A 202 -23.15 -16.61 3.38
CA ALA A 202 -22.82 -18.02 3.54
C ALA A 202 -23.59 -18.66 4.71
N TYR A 203 -23.69 -17.98 5.86
CA TYR A 203 -24.49 -18.44 7.00
C TYR A 203 -25.95 -18.65 6.60
N LYS A 204 -26.57 -17.66 5.94
CA LYS A 204 -27.98 -17.76 5.47
C LYS A 204 -28.17 -18.90 4.49
N ALA A 205 -27.23 -19.10 3.55
CA ALA A 205 -27.30 -20.19 2.58
C ALA A 205 -27.25 -21.57 3.24
N VAL A 206 -26.30 -21.77 4.17
CA VAL A 206 -26.16 -23.02 4.91
C VAL A 206 -27.36 -23.24 5.82
N ARG A 207 -27.81 -22.21 6.52
CA ARG A 207 -28.98 -22.29 7.40
C ARG A 207 -30.24 -22.69 6.64
N TYR A 208 -30.46 -22.09 5.45
CA TYR A 208 -31.56 -22.47 4.58
C TYR A 208 -31.56 -23.97 4.23
N LEU A 209 -30.39 -24.54 3.92
CA LEU A 209 -30.28 -25.98 3.62
C LEU A 209 -30.61 -26.84 4.85
N ILE A 210 -30.12 -26.45 6.03
CA ILE A 210 -30.42 -27.13 7.30
C ILE A 210 -31.93 -27.11 7.58
N ASP A 211 -32.59 -25.97 7.43
CA ASP A 211 -34.03 -25.79 7.67
C ASP A 211 -34.88 -26.58 6.66
N LYS A 212 -34.32 -26.91 5.49
CA LYS A 212 -34.93 -27.85 4.51
C LYS A 212 -34.66 -29.32 4.81
N GLY A 213 -33.98 -29.63 5.93
CA GLY A 213 -33.72 -30.99 6.37
C GLY A 213 -32.45 -31.65 5.81
N HIS A 214 -31.60 -30.89 5.11
CA HIS A 214 -30.32 -31.42 4.61
C HIS A 214 -29.36 -31.62 5.78
N GLN A 215 -28.81 -32.86 5.92
CA GLN A 215 -27.88 -33.23 6.99
C GLN A 215 -26.41 -33.33 6.48
N LYS A 216 -26.24 -33.50 5.18
CA LYS A 216 -24.93 -33.60 4.54
C LYS A 216 -24.79 -32.46 3.55
N ILE A 217 -23.98 -31.46 3.88
CA ILE A 217 -23.81 -30.25 3.10
C ILE A 217 -22.34 -30.16 2.72
N GLY A 218 -22.06 -30.07 1.42
CA GLY A 218 -20.73 -29.81 0.89
C GLY A 218 -20.59 -28.36 0.47
N ALA A 219 -19.36 -27.80 0.55
CA ALA A 219 -19.04 -26.48 0.05
C ALA A 219 -17.87 -26.55 -0.94
N ILE A 220 -17.97 -25.77 -2.02
CA ILE A 220 -16.86 -25.54 -2.95
C ILE A 220 -16.46 -24.07 -2.74
N LEU A 221 -15.24 -23.86 -2.24
CA LEU A 221 -14.70 -22.56 -1.91
C LEU A 221 -13.54 -22.21 -2.86
N LYS A 222 -13.38 -20.94 -3.15
CA LYS A 222 -12.32 -20.41 -4.02
C LYS A 222 -11.15 -19.91 -3.18
#